data_cf122d295997a6f3749c2c4b20746298
#
_entry.id   cf122d295997a6f3749c2c4b20746298
#
_cell.length_a   1.000
_cell.length_b   1.000
_cell.length_c   1.000
_cell.angle_alpha   90.00
_cell.angle_beta   90.00
_cell.angle_gamma   90.00
#
_symmetry.space_group_name_H-M   'P 1'
#
loop_
_entity.id
_entity.type
_entity.pdbx_description
1 polymer ?
#
loop_
_entity_poly.entity_id
_entity_poly.type
_entity_poly.pdbx_seq_one_letter_code
_entity_poly.pdbx_strand_id
1 'polypeptide(L)'
;CFNNRENGLTKVLGVNASPNTIDELLSAEVILCAGFVAKENQVIRLKLKQAAANGAKVILVNPEGYEQDHMSFAYKTISTSNSLAFFKGVAKVLVDMGKGAGVEGYDAFKASVENADVCEEIKAVAELYANAKKAMIVFQQNVVSVEAATLLADIAVLSGHIGKARDGILELKAKNNSQGIIDLGITAGAEAMEGVKALLVFGEDVPADALKELVFLMVCDTHMTETAKMADVVIPGTGFASTYGTYTNTERRLQVVEQAIEEDVVFNNWEVAAELAHVYEIEMPYDDIEDISDEMNEKLPVYRYGEMGEVSGGVLECKDAKLVAVEDAALIAPLKCTDHLTNMIDERLPKAN
;
A
#
# COMPACT_ATOMS: atom_id res chain seq x y z
N CYS A 1 -7.11 -5.74 -9.05
CA CYS A 1 -7.25 -6.56 -7.82
C CYS A 1 -6.10 -7.54 -7.61
N PHE A 2 -5.37 -7.96 -8.66
CA PHE A 2 -4.26 -8.92 -8.54
C PHE A 2 -3.15 -8.48 -7.55
N ASN A 3 -3.00 -7.20 -7.28
CA ASN A 3 -2.02 -6.66 -6.36
C ASN A 3 -2.58 -6.30 -4.97
N ASN A 4 -3.86 -6.57 -4.72
CA ASN A 4 -4.54 -6.15 -3.50
C ASN A 4 -4.63 -7.30 -2.49
N ARG A 5 -3.47 -7.80 -2.09
CA ARG A 5 -3.32 -8.89 -1.12
C ARG A 5 -3.40 -8.37 0.33
N GLU A 6 -3.66 -9.28 1.26
CA GLU A 6 -3.48 -9.02 2.68
C GLU A 6 -2.06 -8.49 2.95
N ASN A 7 -1.96 -7.40 3.71
CA ASN A 7 -0.69 -6.69 3.91
C ASN A 7 0.01 -7.04 5.24
N GLY A 8 -0.54 -7.92 6.03
CA GLY A 8 -0.01 -8.29 7.35
C GLY A 8 -0.42 -7.35 8.49
N LEU A 9 -0.89 -6.13 8.22
CA LEU A 9 -1.32 -5.19 9.28
C LEU A 9 -2.57 -5.70 10.01
N THR A 10 -3.51 -6.33 9.30
CA THR A 10 -4.76 -6.83 9.88
C THR A 10 -4.53 -7.80 11.03
N LYS A 11 -3.51 -8.66 10.93
CA LYS A 11 -3.20 -9.64 11.97
C LYS A 11 -2.74 -9.02 13.27
N VAL A 12 -2.03 -7.90 13.18
CA VAL A 12 -1.43 -7.18 14.31
C VAL A 12 -2.32 -6.05 14.80
N LEU A 13 -2.84 -5.23 13.88
CA LEU A 13 -3.56 -3.99 14.20
C LEU A 13 -5.08 -4.12 14.15
N GLY A 14 -5.60 -5.21 13.59
CA GLY A 14 -7.03 -5.42 13.38
C GLY A 14 -7.61 -4.67 12.17
N VAL A 15 -6.80 -3.90 11.44
CA VAL A 15 -7.22 -3.11 10.28
C VAL A 15 -6.22 -3.23 9.12
N ASN A 16 -6.73 -3.26 7.89
CA ASN A 16 -5.91 -3.23 6.68
C ASN A 16 -5.77 -1.79 6.15
N ALA A 17 -5.20 -0.92 6.98
CA ALA A 17 -5.07 0.49 6.65
C ALA A 17 -3.91 1.12 7.44
N SER A 18 -3.38 2.23 6.92
CA SER A 18 -2.43 3.05 7.66
C SER A 18 -3.12 3.76 8.83
N PRO A 19 -2.71 3.58 10.08
CA PRO A 19 -3.30 4.29 11.21
C PRO A 19 -3.06 5.80 11.18
N ASN A 20 -1.99 6.25 10.56
CA ASN A 20 -1.47 7.61 10.60
C ASN A 20 -1.57 8.33 9.24
N THR A 21 -1.34 9.63 9.25
CA THR A 21 -1.37 10.47 8.05
C THR A 21 0.03 10.80 7.52
N ILE A 22 0.10 11.20 6.25
CA ILE A 22 1.37 11.57 5.59
C ILE A 22 2.00 12.79 6.25
N ASP A 23 1.21 13.78 6.67
CA ASP A 23 1.72 15.02 7.26
C ASP A 23 2.33 14.81 8.65
N GLU A 24 1.97 13.74 9.34
CA GLU A 24 2.53 13.42 10.65
C GLU A 24 4.03 13.07 10.58
N LEU A 25 4.53 12.66 9.40
CA LEU A 25 5.96 12.47 9.16
C LEU A 25 6.79 13.71 9.52
N LEU A 26 6.24 14.92 9.28
CA LEU A 26 6.95 16.19 9.51
C LEU A 26 7.30 16.47 10.96
N SER A 27 6.66 15.77 11.88
CA SER A 27 6.83 15.97 13.34
C SER A 27 7.34 14.72 14.06
N ALA A 28 7.66 13.65 13.36
CA ALA A 28 8.31 12.47 13.91
C ALA A 28 9.78 12.78 14.26
N GLU A 29 10.31 12.15 15.31
CA GLU A 29 11.73 12.24 15.70
C GLU A 29 12.58 11.18 14.97
N VAL A 30 11.98 10.01 14.75
CA VAL A 30 12.61 8.90 14.01
C VAL A 30 11.61 8.36 12.99
N ILE A 31 12.07 8.14 11.76
CA ILE A 31 11.29 7.53 10.70
C ILE A 31 12.08 6.35 10.15
N LEU A 32 11.51 5.14 10.28
CA LEU A 32 12.06 3.91 9.73
C LEU A 32 11.34 3.58 8.43
N CYS A 33 12.06 3.61 7.31
CA CYS A 33 11.53 3.32 5.99
C CYS A 33 11.98 1.94 5.51
N ALA A 34 11.05 1.14 4.98
CA ALA A 34 11.34 -0.17 4.39
C ALA A 34 10.88 -0.25 2.92
N GLY A 35 11.81 -0.61 2.02
CA GLY A 35 11.60 -0.64 0.57
C GLY A 35 12.10 0.61 -0.14
N PHE A 36 11.73 0.80 -1.41
CA PHE A 36 12.14 1.94 -2.25
C PHE A 36 11.33 3.23 -1.97
N VAL A 37 10.94 3.44 -0.72
CA VAL A 37 10.02 4.50 -0.29
C VAL A 37 10.37 5.86 -0.87
N ALA A 38 11.61 6.27 -0.74
CA ALA A 38 12.04 7.59 -1.17
C ALA A 38 12.33 7.68 -2.69
N LYS A 39 12.50 6.56 -3.38
CA LYS A 39 12.73 6.53 -4.83
C LYS A 39 11.42 6.59 -5.60
N GLU A 40 10.49 5.73 -5.26
CA GLU A 40 9.27 5.53 -6.04
C GLU A 40 8.14 6.49 -5.62
N ASN A 41 8.15 6.96 -4.36
CA ASN A 41 7.10 7.83 -3.83
C ASN A 41 7.60 9.27 -3.64
N GLN A 42 7.54 10.09 -4.69
CA GLN A 42 8.12 11.43 -4.69
C GLN A 42 7.50 12.37 -3.64
N VAL A 43 6.20 12.31 -3.39
CA VAL A 43 5.54 13.11 -2.35
C VAL A 43 6.07 12.72 -0.97
N ILE A 44 6.17 11.42 -0.69
CA ILE A 44 6.73 10.92 0.57
C ILE A 44 8.20 11.31 0.70
N ARG A 45 8.98 11.20 -0.37
CA ARG A 45 10.39 11.68 -0.38
C ARG A 45 10.50 13.15 0.02
N LEU A 46 9.64 14.02 -0.49
CA LEU A 46 9.63 15.44 -0.11
C LEU A 46 9.29 15.62 1.37
N LYS A 47 8.31 14.88 1.90
CA LYS A 47 7.96 14.88 3.33
C LYS A 47 9.10 14.37 4.20
N LEU A 48 9.78 13.27 3.80
CA LEU A 48 10.95 12.75 4.51
C LEU A 48 12.11 13.76 4.52
N LYS A 49 12.35 14.44 3.40
CA LYS A 49 13.37 15.50 3.31
C LYS A 49 13.03 16.68 4.23
N GLN A 50 11.77 17.09 4.29
CA GLN A 50 11.30 18.15 5.19
C GLN A 50 11.41 17.71 6.66
N ALA A 51 11.01 16.47 6.97
CA ALA A 51 11.15 15.89 8.31
C ALA A 51 12.62 15.88 8.77
N ALA A 52 13.54 15.45 7.89
CA ALA A 52 14.97 15.48 8.18
C ALA A 52 15.49 16.93 8.42
N ALA A 53 15.03 17.90 7.65
CA ALA A 53 15.36 19.32 7.87
C ALA A 53 14.81 19.83 9.20
N ASN A 54 13.69 19.28 9.70
CA ASN A 54 13.14 19.55 11.02
C ASN A 54 13.85 18.78 12.16
N GLY A 55 14.87 17.98 11.83
CA GLY A 55 15.68 17.24 12.82
C GLY A 55 15.31 15.78 13.00
N ALA A 56 14.35 15.24 12.22
CA ALA A 56 14.03 13.82 12.25
C ALA A 56 15.21 12.95 11.73
N LYS A 57 15.43 11.82 12.37
CA LYS A 57 16.38 10.81 11.91
C LYS A 57 15.71 9.82 10.98
N VAL A 58 15.88 10.01 9.68
CA VAL A 58 15.31 9.14 8.66
C VAL A 58 16.26 7.97 8.39
N ILE A 59 15.79 6.75 8.63
CA ILE A 59 16.54 5.50 8.40
C ILE A 59 15.88 4.81 7.20
N LEU A 60 16.67 4.56 6.15
CA LEU A 60 16.22 3.87 4.95
C LEU A 60 16.77 2.44 4.96
N VAL A 61 15.91 1.44 4.94
CA VAL A 61 16.24 0.02 4.79
C VAL A 61 15.78 -0.43 3.41
N ASN A 62 16.72 -0.49 2.48
CA ASN A 62 16.44 -0.73 1.07
C ASN A 62 16.88 -2.15 0.66
N PRO A 63 16.25 -2.74 -0.37
CA PRO A 63 16.78 -3.93 -1.04
C PRO A 63 18.19 -3.68 -1.61
N GLU A 64 18.98 -4.74 -1.77
CA GLU A 64 20.30 -4.66 -2.38
C GLU A 64 20.26 -4.13 -3.82
N GLY A 65 21.34 -3.49 -4.24
CA GLY A 65 21.47 -2.92 -5.58
C GLY A 65 20.81 -1.56 -5.77
N TYR A 66 20.34 -0.94 -4.68
CA TYR A 66 19.75 0.38 -4.72
C TYR A 66 20.83 1.48 -4.76
N GLU A 67 20.78 2.34 -5.78
CA GLU A 67 21.67 3.50 -5.88
C GLU A 67 21.30 4.56 -4.84
N GLN A 68 22.26 4.88 -3.98
CA GLN A 68 22.05 5.73 -2.79
C GLN A 68 22.21 7.25 -3.07
N ASP A 69 22.67 7.63 -4.24
CA ASP A 69 23.17 8.98 -4.54
C ASP A 69 22.14 10.13 -4.36
N HIS A 70 20.88 9.83 -4.22
CA HIS A 70 19.83 10.84 -4.10
C HIS A 70 19.26 11.03 -2.68
N MET A 71 19.85 10.36 -1.67
CA MET A 71 19.30 10.26 -0.31
C MET A 71 20.17 11.00 0.74
N SER A 72 20.77 12.12 0.37
CA SER A 72 21.65 12.92 1.26
C SER A 72 20.95 13.43 2.54
N PHE A 73 19.62 13.38 2.59
CA PHE A 73 18.84 13.75 3.77
C PHE A 73 18.71 12.60 4.79
N ALA A 74 19.01 11.35 4.41
CA ALA A 74 18.89 10.21 5.30
C ALA A 74 19.97 10.26 6.40
N TYR A 75 19.53 10.01 7.65
CA TYR A 75 20.46 9.83 8.78
C TYR A 75 21.27 8.55 8.60
N LYS A 76 20.65 7.49 8.12
CA LYS A 76 21.28 6.21 7.82
C LYS A 76 20.58 5.52 6.66
N THR A 77 21.38 4.92 5.77
CA THR A 77 20.88 4.03 4.72
C THR A 77 21.49 2.65 4.88
N ILE A 78 20.65 1.64 4.87
CA ILE A 78 21.00 0.23 5.03
C ILE A 78 20.54 -0.50 3.77
N SER A 79 21.41 -1.32 3.22
CA SER A 79 21.08 -2.20 2.10
C SER A 79 21.05 -3.64 2.58
N THR A 80 19.99 -4.37 2.32
CA THR A 80 19.82 -5.76 2.76
C THR A 80 19.16 -6.62 1.71
N SER A 81 19.68 -7.83 1.52
CA SER A 81 19.07 -8.87 0.67
C SER A 81 17.86 -9.52 1.33
N ASN A 82 17.72 -9.39 2.65
CA ASN A 82 16.66 -10.01 3.43
C ASN A 82 16.12 -9.05 4.49
N SER A 83 15.12 -8.26 4.13
CA SER A 83 14.48 -7.30 5.03
C SER A 83 13.79 -7.98 6.21
N LEU A 84 13.19 -9.17 6.02
CA LEU A 84 12.57 -9.94 7.09
C LEU A 84 13.58 -10.31 8.17
N ALA A 85 14.76 -10.85 7.78
CA ALA A 85 15.81 -11.20 8.74
C ALA A 85 16.34 -9.95 9.48
N PHE A 86 16.53 -8.83 8.76
CA PHE A 86 16.94 -7.57 9.37
C PHE A 86 15.94 -7.11 10.44
N PHE A 87 14.64 -7.08 10.13
CA PHE A 87 13.61 -6.66 11.08
C PHE A 87 13.38 -7.66 12.21
N LYS A 88 13.61 -8.98 11.98
CA LYS A 88 13.64 -9.98 13.08
C LYS A 88 14.75 -9.63 14.10
N GLY A 89 15.92 -9.24 13.63
CA GLY A 89 16.99 -8.76 14.50
C GLY A 89 16.61 -7.51 15.29
N VAL A 90 15.96 -6.53 14.64
CA VAL A 90 15.45 -5.32 15.30
C VAL A 90 14.44 -5.70 16.40
N ALA A 91 13.46 -6.55 16.08
CA ALA A 91 12.45 -7.01 17.02
C ALA A 91 13.05 -7.76 18.21
N LYS A 92 14.06 -8.62 17.96
CA LYS A 92 14.79 -9.30 19.03
C LYS A 92 15.43 -8.31 20.01
N VAL A 93 16.11 -7.29 19.51
CA VAL A 93 16.72 -6.27 20.35
C VAL A 93 15.67 -5.56 21.22
N LEU A 94 14.50 -5.22 20.64
CA LEU A 94 13.40 -4.62 21.38
C LEU A 94 12.86 -5.53 22.50
N VAL A 95 12.74 -6.83 22.24
CA VAL A 95 12.37 -7.84 23.24
C VAL A 95 13.43 -7.92 24.34
N ASP A 96 14.71 -7.95 23.97
CA ASP A 96 15.84 -7.98 24.93
C ASP A 96 15.91 -6.69 25.79
N MET A 97 15.42 -5.55 25.28
CA MET A 97 15.22 -4.31 26.03
C MET A 97 13.98 -4.33 26.92
N GLY A 98 13.20 -5.41 26.92
CA GLY A 98 11.99 -5.55 27.73
C GLY A 98 10.78 -4.79 27.17
N LYS A 99 10.82 -4.37 25.89
CA LYS A 99 9.69 -3.69 25.25
C LYS A 99 8.53 -4.65 24.99
N GLY A 100 7.30 -4.16 25.05
CA GLY A 100 6.09 -4.91 24.75
C GLY A 100 5.70 -5.98 25.78
N ALA A 101 6.40 -6.11 26.91
CA ALA A 101 6.03 -7.05 27.95
C ALA A 101 4.62 -6.75 28.49
N GLY A 102 3.73 -7.74 28.38
CA GLY A 102 2.31 -7.58 28.76
C GLY A 102 1.36 -7.29 27.60
N VAL A 103 1.85 -7.11 26.38
CA VAL A 103 1.01 -7.08 25.19
C VAL A 103 0.53 -8.50 24.85
N GLU A 104 -0.69 -8.66 24.41
CA GLU A 104 -1.23 -9.94 23.96
C GLU A 104 -0.34 -10.56 22.88
N GLY A 105 -0.05 -11.85 22.98
CA GLY A 105 0.80 -12.58 22.04
C GLY A 105 2.31 -12.47 22.28
N TYR A 106 2.76 -11.74 23.31
CA TYR A 106 4.18 -11.46 23.55
C TYR A 106 5.07 -12.71 23.66
N ASP A 107 4.63 -13.75 24.41
CA ASP A 107 5.47 -14.93 24.64
C ASP A 107 5.71 -15.73 23.33
N ALA A 108 4.67 -15.89 22.52
CA ALA A 108 4.78 -16.54 21.21
C ALA A 108 5.64 -15.72 20.22
N PHE A 109 5.45 -14.41 20.22
CA PHE A 109 6.27 -13.51 19.42
C PHE A 109 7.75 -13.57 19.81
N LYS A 110 8.03 -13.45 21.11
CA LYS A 110 9.40 -13.53 21.65
C LYS A 110 10.10 -14.82 21.23
N ALA A 111 9.42 -15.97 21.32
CA ALA A 111 9.97 -17.25 20.89
C ALA A 111 10.29 -17.27 19.38
N SER A 112 9.49 -16.60 18.54
CA SER A 112 9.68 -16.56 17.09
C SER A 112 10.88 -15.71 16.63
N VAL A 113 11.36 -14.80 17.45
CA VAL A 113 12.52 -13.94 17.18
C VAL A 113 13.78 -14.29 17.99
N GLU A 114 13.71 -15.29 18.88
CA GLU A 114 14.79 -15.63 19.83
C GLU A 114 16.13 -15.92 19.15
N ASN A 115 16.09 -16.60 18.00
CA ASN A 115 17.28 -17.00 17.24
C ASN A 115 17.67 -16.01 16.13
N ALA A 116 17.09 -14.82 16.11
CA ALA A 116 17.42 -13.84 15.08
C ALA A 116 18.85 -13.31 15.24
N ASP A 117 19.53 -13.15 14.13
CA ASP A 117 20.88 -12.58 14.10
C ASP A 117 20.83 -11.08 14.43
N VAL A 118 21.75 -10.63 15.26
CA VAL A 118 21.85 -9.25 15.70
C VAL A 118 23.28 -8.74 15.49
N CYS A 119 23.43 -7.71 14.67
CA CYS A 119 24.69 -6.97 14.51
C CYS A 119 24.60 -5.57 15.15
N GLU A 120 25.72 -4.87 15.23
CA GLU A 120 25.78 -3.52 15.83
C GLU A 120 24.89 -2.51 15.09
N GLU A 121 24.71 -2.68 13.80
CA GLU A 121 23.83 -1.84 13.00
C GLU A 121 22.36 -2.04 13.35
N ILE A 122 21.93 -3.28 13.50
CA ILE A 122 20.58 -3.66 13.95
C ILE A 122 20.31 -3.09 15.36
N LYS A 123 21.26 -3.23 16.30
CA LYS A 123 21.13 -2.66 17.64
C LYS A 123 20.95 -1.15 17.58
N ALA A 124 21.78 -0.45 16.82
CA ALA A 124 21.70 1.00 16.71
C ALA A 124 20.35 1.48 16.15
N VAL A 125 19.78 0.77 15.18
CA VAL A 125 18.46 1.07 14.63
C VAL A 125 17.35 0.82 15.66
N ALA A 126 17.38 -0.33 16.32
CA ALA A 126 16.41 -0.71 17.33
C ALA A 126 16.38 0.28 18.51
N GLU A 127 17.56 0.61 19.05
CA GLU A 127 17.71 1.55 20.16
C GLU A 127 17.24 2.96 19.77
N LEU A 128 17.59 3.41 18.57
CA LEU A 128 17.20 4.72 18.07
C LEU A 128 15.68 4.82 17.94
N TYR A 129 15.05 3.80 17.38
CA TYR A 129 13.60 3.74 17.20
C TYR A 129 12.87 3.63 18.56
N ALA A 130 13.32 2.73 19.44
CA ALA A 130 12.69 2.48 20.73
C ALA A 130 12.79 3.63 21.74
N ASN A 131 13.81 4.49 21.62
CA ASN A 131 14.05 5.60 22.55
C ASN A 131 13.49 6.94 22.03
N ALA A 132 12.97 6.98 20.81
CA ALA A 132 12.27 8.16 20.30
C ALA A 132 10.97 8.39 21.08
N LYS A 133 10.57 9.65 21.23
CA LYS A 133 9.26 10.00 21.80
C LYS A 133 8.14 9.86 20.78
N LYS A 134 8.48 10.02 19.51
CA LYS A 134 7.56 9.93 18.36
C LYS A 134 8.31 9.25 17.22
N ALA A 135 7.89 8.06 16.87
CA ALA A 135 8.48 7.33 15.78
C ALA A 135 7.44 6.79 14.81
N MET A 136 7.78 6.83 13.54
CA MET A 136 6.92 6.30 12.48
C MET A 136 7.67 5.28 11.64
N ILE A 137 6.94 4.26 11.21
CA ILE A 137 7.38 3.31 10.19
C ILE A 137 6.69 3.67 8.87
N VAL A 138 7.43 3.67 7.78
CA VAL A 138 6.89 3.82 6.42
C VAL A 138 7.38 2.64 5.59
N PHE A 139 6.48 1.90 4.98
CA PHE A 139 6.87 0.79 4.14
C PHE A 139 6.04 0.71 2.85
N GLN A 140 6.57 0.00 1.88
CA GLN A 140 5.99 -0.13 0.55
C GLN A 140 5.39 -1.51 0.35
N GLN A 141 4.08 -1.58 0.10
CA GLN A 141 3.31 -2.82 0.01
C GLN A 141 3.82 -3.80 -1.05
N ASN A 142 4.26 -3.30 -2.20
CA ASN A 142 4.71 -4.12 -3.32
C ASN A 142 6.17 -4.60 -3.21
N VAL A 143 6.92 -4.09 -2.25
CA VAL A 143 8.35 -4.41 -2.05
C VAL A 143 8.56 -5.24 -0.78
N VAL A 144 7.79 -4.96 0.25
CA VAL A 144 7.88 -5.65 1.55
C VAL A 144 6.95 -6.87 1.54
N SER A 145 7.44 -8.03 1.98
CA SER A 145 6.61 -9.24 2.10
C SER A 145 5.54 -9.07 3.19
N VAL A 146 4.48 -9.88 3.15
CA VAL A 146 3.41 -9.86 4.17
C VAL A 146 3.97 -10.11 5.57
N GLU A 147 4.92 -11.05 5.69
CA GLU A 147 5.55 -11.40 6.97
C GLU A 147 6.43 -10.24 7.48
N ALA A 148 7.16 -9.56 6.59
CA ALA A 148 7.95 -8.41 6.98
C ALA A 148 7.05 -7.20 7.35
N ALA A 149 5.92 -7.02 6.68
CA ALA A 149 4.93 -5.99 7.02
C ALA A 149 4.26 -6.29 8.38
N THR A 150 3.91 -7.56 8.65
CA THR A 150 3.43 -8.02 9.97
C THR A 150 4.45 -7.68 11.04
N LEU A 151 5.72 -8.02 10.81
CA LEU A 151 6.81 -7.75 11.74
C LEU A 151 7.07 -6.25 11.97
N LEU A 152 6.91 -5.41 10.95
CA LEU A 152 6.99 -3.96 11.11
C LEU A 152 5.86 -3.42 12.00
N ALA A 153 4.65 -3.97 11.87
CA ALA A 153 3.55 -3.64 12.76
C ALA A 153 3.82 -4.13 14.20
N ASP A 154 4.37 -5.35 14.37
CA ASP A 154 4.79 -5.85 15.68
C ASP A 154 5.87 -4.96 16.32
N ILE A 155 6.84 -4.48 15.54
CA ILE A 155 7.88 -3.54 16.01
C ILE A 155 7.25 -2.24 16.53
N ALA A 156 6.25 -1.71 15.84
CA ALA A 156 5.53 -0.51 16.26
C ALA A 156 4.77 -0.77 17.57
N VAL A 157 4.08 -1.89 17.70
CA VAL A 157 3.34 -2.31 18.90
C VAL A 157 4.30 -2.56 20.07
N LEU A 158 5.40 -3.31 19.88
CA LEU A 158 6.44 -3.56 20.89
C LEU A 158 6.99 -2.28 21.50
N SER A 159 7.25 -1.30 20.66
CA SER A 159 7.86 -0.03 21.07
C SER A 159 6.87 0.95 21.69
N GLY A 160 5.56 0.68 21.58
CA GLY A 160 4.49 1.60 21.98
C GLY A 160 4.30 2.76 20.99
N HIS A 161 4.82 2.63 19.77
CA HIS A 161 4.71 3.61 18.68
C HIS A 161 3.55 3.26 17.77
N ILE A 162 2.34 3.20 18.31
CA ILE A 162 1.12 2.89 17.56
C ILE A 162 -0.11 3.57 18.19
N GLY A 163 -1.09 3.91 17.35
CA GLY A 163 -2.38 4.41 17.80
C GLY A 163 -2.40 5.85 18.32
N LYS A 164 -1.37 6.64 18.05
CA LYS A 164 -1.25 8.04 18.44
C LYS A 164 -0.79 8.89 17.30
N ALA A 165 -1.12 10.17 17.34
CA ALA A 165 -0.61 11.14 16.37
C ALA A 165 0.92 11.19 16.37
N ARG A 166 1.52 11.08 15.19
CA ARG A 166 2.97 11.10 14.94
C ARG A 166 3.73 9.88 15.50
N ASP A 167 2.99 8.84 15.84
CA ASP A 167 3.48 7.61 16.45
C ASP A 167 2.74 6.45 15.81
N GLY A 168 3.36 5.79 14.82
CA GLY A 168 2.66 4.73 14.14
C GLY A 168 3.26 4.26 12.82
N ILE A 169 2.38 3.86 11.91
CA ILE A 169 2.76 3.19 10.68
C ILE A 169 2.02 3.79 9.47
N LEU A 170 2.74 3.94 8.37
CA LEU A 170 2.21 4.35 7.08
C LEU A 170 2.61 3.32 6.04
N GLU A 171 1.62 2.59 5.53
CA GLU A 171 1.80 1.67 4.43
C GLU A 171 1.54 2.39 3.10
N LEU A 172 2.52 2.40 2.21
CA LEU A 172 2.37 2.96 0.88
C LEU A 172 1.78 1.89 -0.04
N LYS A 173 0.56 2.13 -0.46
CA LYS A 173 -0.19 1.23 -1.34
C LYS A 173 0.39 1.23 -2.75
N ALA A 174 0.21 0.12 -3.45
CA ALA A 174 0.76 -0.06 -4.79
C ALA A 174 0.11 0.85 -5.85
N LYS A 175 -1.18 1.17 -5.69
CA LYS A 175 -1.96 2.02 -6.61
C LYS A 175 -2.74 3.07 -5.84
N ASN A 176 -3.15 4.13 -6.54
CA ASN A 176 -3.82 5.31 -5.99
C ASN A 176 -5.13 5.01 -5.26
N ASN A 177 -5.92 4.01 -5.68
CA ASN A 177 -7.18 3.61 -5.04
C ASN A 177 -7.12 2.22 -4.37
N SER A 178 -5.93 1.67 -4.10
CA SER A 178 -5.83 0.37 -3.44
C SER A 178 -6.50 0.34 -2.07
N GLN A 179 -6.45 1.45 -1.32
CA GLN A 179 -7.11 1.53 -0.03
C GLN A 179 -8.63 1.48 -0.19
N GLY A 180 -9.22 2.23 -1.13
CA GLY A 180 -10.66 2.21 -1.38
C GLY A 180 -11.18 0.82 -1.78
N ILE A 181 -10.43 0.10 -2.61
CA ILE A 181 -10.76 -1.26 -3.00
C ILE A 181 -10.74 -2.22 -1.79
N ILE A 182 -9.75 -2.08 -0.90
CA ILE A 182 -9.65 -2.88 0.34
C ILE A 182 -10.85 -2.59 1.25
N ASP A 183 -11.18 -1.32 1.42
CA ASP A 183 -12.27 -0.88 2.29
C ASP A 183 -13.63 -1.42 1.82
N LEU A 184 -13.81 -1.54 0.50
CA LEU A 184 -14.98 -2.19 -0.12
C LEU A 184 -14.96 -3.73 -0.01
N GLY A 185 -13.96 -4.32 0.64
CA GLY A 185 -13.86 -5.77 0.80
C GLY A 185 -13.40 -6.51 -0.47
N ILE A 186 -12.92 -5.82 -1.49
CA ILE A 186 -12.43 -6.42 -2.74
C ILE A 186 -10.97 -6.81 -2.56
N THR A 187 -10.74 -7.97 -1.95
CA THR A 187 -9.40 -8.46 -1.59
C THR A 187 -8.99 -9.75 -2.32
N ALA A 188 -9.85 -10.26 -3.20
CA ALA A 188 -9.56 -11.48 -3.95
C ALA A 188 -8.31 -11.36 -4.81
N GLY A 189 -7.46 -12.37 -4.77
CA GLY A 189 -6.23 -12.48 -5.56
C GLY A 189 -6.38 -13.39 -6.78
N ALA A 190 -5.27 -13.97 -7.23
CA ALA A 190 -5.23 -14.84 -8.40
C ALA A 190 -6.09 -16.12 -8.23
N GLU A 191 -6.31 -16.57 -7.00
CA GLU A 191 -7.17 -17.71 -6.66
C GLU A 191 -8.62 -17.51 -7.07
N ALA A 192 -9.08 -16.27 -7.14
CA ALA A 192 -10.44 -15.95 -7.62
C ALA A 192 -10.65 -16.21 -9.11
N MET A 193 -9.57 -16.47 -9.87
CA MET A 193 -9.63 -16.81 -11.29
C MET A 193 -9.95 -18.29 -11.53
N GLU A 194 -9.87 -19.14 -10.53
CA GLU A 194 -10.14 -20.57 -10.69
C GLU A 194 -11.61 -20.81 -11.10
N GLY A 195 -11.80 -21.48 -12.24
CA GLY A 195 -13.13 -21.79 -12.79
C GLY A 195 -13.86 -20.64 -13.45
N VAL A 196 -13.29 -19.43 -13.50
CA VAL A 196 -13.88 -18.27 -14.19
C VAL A 196 -13.92 -18.53 -15.70
N LYS A 197 -15.09 -18.27 -16.32
CA LYS A 197 -15.32 -18.43 -17.76
C LYS A 197 -15.50 -17.12 -18.49
N ALA A 198 -15.94 -16.08 -17.79
CA ALA A 198 -16.06 -14.74 -18.33
C ALA A 198 -15.35 -13.75 -17.41
N LEU A 199 -14.54 -12.86 -17.99
CA LEU A 199 -13.77 -11.87 -17.26
C LEU A 199 -14.00 -10.48 -17.86
N LEU A 200 -14.25 -9.51 -16.99
CA LEU A 200 -14.29 -8.09 -17.32
C LEU A 200 -13.07 -7.42 -16.68
N VAL A 201 -12.22 -6.78 -17.47
CA VAL A 201 -10.98 -6.14 -17.02
C VAL A 201 -11.08 -4.64 -17.24
N PHE A 202 -10.78 -3.86 -16.21
CA PHE A 202 -10.78 -2.40 -16.25
C PHE A 202 -9.39 -1.87 -15.88
N GLY A 203 -8.66 -1.29 -16.85
CA GLY A 203 -7.40 -0.59 -16.66
C GLY A 203 -6.28 -1.43 -16.05
N GLU A 204 -6.20 -2.73 -16.41
CA GLU A 204 -5.20 -3.65 -15.86
C GLU A 204 -4.74 -4.66 -16.90
N ASP A 205 -3.47 -5.08 -16.84
CA ASP A 205 -2.96 -6.21 -17.62
C ASP A 205 -2.99 -7.50 -16.80
N VAL A 206 -3.56 -8.53 -17.40
CA VAL A 206 -3.68 -9.85 -16.80
C VAL A 206 -2.69 -10.80 -17.48
N PRO A 207 -1.91 -11.60 -16.73
CA PRO A 207 -0.99 -12.55 -17.34
C PRO A 207 -1.71 -13.49 -18.32
N ALA A 208 -1.16 -13.64 -19.52
CA ALA A 208 -1.78 -14.43 -20.58
C ALA A 208 -2.13 -15.89 -20.17
N ASP A 209 -1.35 -16.46 -19.25
CA ASP A 209 -1.62 -17.80 -18.72
C ASP A 209 -2.93 -17.89 -17.95
N ALA A 210 -3.33 -16.82 -17.26
CA ALA A 210 -4.59 -16.75 -16.52
C ALA A 210 -5.82 -16.58 -17.44
N LEU A 211 -5.61 -16.20 -18.69
CA LEU A 211 -6.68 -15.96 -19.66
C LEU A 211 -7.04 -17.20 -20.50
N LYS A 212 -6.23 -18.25 -20.48
CA LYS A 212 -6.33 -19.41 -21.39
C LYS A 212 -7.64 -20.21 -21.32
N GLU A 213 -8.26 -20.23 -20.13
CA GLU A 213 -9.49 -21.00 -19.90
C GLU A 213 -10.78 -20.17 -19.99
N LEU A 214 -10.65 -18.89 -20.31
CA LEU A 214 -11.78 -18.01 -20.50
C LEU A 214 -12.55 -18.34 -21.78
N VAL A 215 -13.86 -18.18 -21.72
CA VAL A 215 -14.78 -18.28 -22.86
C VAL A 215 -15.10 -16.88 -23.40
N PHE A 216 -15.02 -15.88 -22.52
CA PHE A 216 -15.30 -14.48 -22.88
C PHE A 216 -14.39 -13.54 -22.10
N LEU A 217 -13.79 -12.59 -22.79
CA LEU A 217 -12.95 -11.54 -22.22
C LEU A 217 -13.39 -10.17 -22.75
N MET A 218 -13.82 -9.29 -21.86
CA MET A 218 -14.01 -7.87 -22.16
C MET A 218 -12.93 -7.05 -21.45
N VAL A 219 -12.35 -6.09 -22.16
CA VAL A 219 -11.34 -5.18 -21.62
C VAL A 219 -11.79 -3.73 -21.85
N CYS A 220 -11.82 -2.95 -20.78
CA CYS A 220 -11.95 -1.51 -20.83
C CYS A 220 -10.61 -0.89 -20.44
N ASP A 221 -9.92 -0.27 -21.39
CA ASP A 221 -8.58 0.29 -21.18
C ASP A 221 -8.31 1.52 -22.06
N THR A 222 -7.36 2.32 -21.64
CA THR A 222 -6.88 3.49 -22.40
C THR A 222 -5.96 3.13 -23.56
N HIS A 223 -5.45 1.90 -23.59
CA HIS A 223 -4.47 1.42 -24.56
C HIS A 223 -4.77 -0.01 -25.00
N MET A 224 -4.32 -0.34 -26.20
CA MET A 224 -4.32 -1.72 -26.69
C MET A 224 -3.18 -2.50 -26.04
N THR A 225 -3.40 -2.91 -24.78
CA THR A 225 -2.47 -3.74 -24.01
C THR A 225 -2.41 -5.17 -24.56
N GLU A 226 -1.51 -6.01 -24.07
CA GLU A 226 -1.49 -7.42 -24.46
C GLU A 226 -2.78 -8.15 -24.04
N THR A 227 -3.37 -7.80 -22.92
CA THR A 227 -4.69 -8.30 -22.50
C THR A 227 -5.80 -7.84 -23.45
N ALA A 228 -5.81 -6.56 -23.83
CA ALA A 228 -6.79 -6.01 -24.76
C ALA A 228 -6.73 -6.65 -26.15
N LYS A 229 -5.55 -7.02 -26.64
CA LYS A 229 -5.37 -7.74 -27.92
C LYS A 229 -5.95 -9.16 -27.91
N MET A 230 -6.14 -9.75 -26.73
CA MET A 230 -6.72 -11.08 -26.54
C MET A 230 -8.24 -11.03 -26.31
N ALA A 231 -8.80 -9.84 -26.11
CA ALA A 231 -10.20 -9.67 -25.74
C ALA A 231 -11.17 -9.91 -26.91
N ASP A 232 -12.35 -10.47 -26.58
CA ASP A 232 -13.48 -10.56 -27.51
C ASP A 232 -14.14 -9.19 -27.75
N VAL A 233 -14.14 -8.34 -26.68
CA VAL A 233 -14.67 -6.97 -26.74
C VAL A 233 -13.70 -6.02 -26.06
N VAL A 234 -13.39 -4.92 -26.73
CA VAL A 234 -12.59 -3.82 -26.18
C VAL A 234 -13.42 -2.56 -26.15
N ILE A 235 -13.49 -1.94 -24.97
CA ILE A 235 -14.15 -0.65 -24.74
C ILE A 235 -13.06 0.37 -24.44
N PRO A 236 -13.05 1.54 -25.14
CA PRO A 236 -12.12 2.59 -24.81
C PRO A 236 -12.47 3.20 -23.45
N GLY A 237 -11.51 3.15 -22.52
CA GLY A 237 -11.62 3.71 -21.19
C GLY A 237 -11.04 5.12 -21.10
N THR A 238 -11.49 5.90 -20.11
CA THR A 238 -10.94 7.23 -19.81
C THR A 238 -9.55 7.14 -19.20
N GLY A 239 -8.65 8.03 -19.62
CA GLY A 239 -7.35 8.24 -19.01
C GLY A 239 -7.45 9.00 -17.68
N PHE A 240 -6.33 9.09 -16.94
CA PHE A 240 -6.31 9.79 -15.63
C PHE A 240 -6.66 11.29 -15.73
N ALA A 241 -6.46 11.92 -16.88
CA ALA A 241 -6.79 13.32 -17.09
C ALA A 241 -8.24 13.53 -17.58
N SER A 242 -8.88 12.47 -18.07
CA SER A 242 -10.24 12.48 -18.60
C SER A 242 -11.25 11.80 -17.70
N THR A 243 -10.76 11.20 -16.61
CA THR A 243 -11.61 10.52 -15.62
C THR A 243 -12.19 11.50 -14.61
N TYR A 244 -13.36 11.16 -14.12
CA TYR A 244 -14.05 11.83 -13.03
C TYR A 244 -14.39 10.79 -11.96
N GLY A 245 -14.19 11.14 -10.69
CA GLY A 245 -14.52 10.24 -9.60
C GLY A 245 -13.71 10.48 -8.34
N THR A 246 -13.63 9.46 -7.46
CA THR A 246 -12.92 9.55 -6.18
C THR A 246 -11.89 8.44 -6.02
N TYR A 247 -10.83 8.75 -5.29
CA TYR A 247 -9.78 7.81 -4.91
C TYR A 247 -9.52 7.91 -3.41
N THR A 248 -9.45 6.77 -2.74
CA THR A 248 -9.00 6.71 -1.34
C THR A 248 -7.50 6.43 -1.31
N ASN A 249 -6.73 7.43 -0.88
CA ASN A 249 -5.28 7.34 -0.86
C ASN A 249 -4.76 6.48 0.31
N THR A 250 -3.44 6.34 0.39
CA THR A 250 -2.75 5.49 1.37
C THR A 250 -2.99 5.88 2.84
N GLU A 251 -3.34 7.15 3.12
CA GLU A 251 -3.70 7.64 4.45
C GLU A 251 -5.22 7.65 4.72
N ARG A 252 -6.01 6.97 3.88
CA ARG A 252 -7.48 6.92 3.95
C ARG A 252 -8.17 8.27 3.69
N ARG A 253 -7.54 9.12 2.91
CA ARG A 253 -8.12 10.39 2.46
C ARG A 253 -8.89 10.15 1.16
N LEU A 254 -10.18 10.48 1.17
CA LEU A 254 -11.00 10.48 -0.04
C LEU A 254 -10.70 11.76 -0.84
N GLN A 255 -10.22 11.59 -2.06
CA GLN A 255 -9.82 12.69 -2.94
C GLN A 255 -10.64 12.65 -4.22
N VAL A 256 -11.17 13.80 -4.62
CA VAL A 256 -11.86 13.97 -5.90
C VAL A 256 -10.82 14.11 -7.01
N VAL A 257 -11.07 13.44 -8.11
CA VAL A 257 -10.37 13.65 -9.37
C VAL A 257 -11.37 14.24 -10.35
N GLU A 258 -11.11 15.47 -10.77
CA GLU A 258 -11.94 16.15 -11.75
C GLU A 258 -11.40 15.95 -13.15
N GLN A 259 -12.30 15.86 -14.12
CA GLN A 259 -11.97 15.76 -15.51
C GLN A 259 -11.26 17.05 -15.97
N ALA A 260 -10.02 16.93 -16.41
CA ALA A 260 -9.22 18.06 -16.91
C ALA A 260 -9.24 18.15 -18.44
N ILE A 261 -9.51 17.06 -19.14
CA ILE A 261 -9.52 16.95 -20.60
C ILE A 261 -10.78 16.22 -21.03
N GLU A 262 -11.49 16.77 -22.00
CA GLU A 262 -12.55 16.05 -22.70
C GLU A 262 -11.91 15.15 -23.78
N GLU A 263 -12.31 13.89 -23.80
CA GLU A 263 -11.92 12.93 -24.84
C GLU A 263 -13.19 12.43 -25.55
N ASP A 264 -13.05 12.00 -26.80
CA ASP A 264 -14.13 11.39 -27.59
C ASP A 264 -14.44 9.95 -27.09
N VAL A 265 -14.12 9.64 -25.87
CA VAL A 265 -14.42 8.37 -25.19
C VAL A 265 -15.74 8.52 -24.45
N VAL A 266 -16.52 7.49 -24.49
CA VAL A 266 -17.94 7.58 -24.16
C VAL A 266 -18.21 7.49 -22.66
N PHE A 267 -17.47 6.66 -21.90
CA PHE A 267 -17.83 6.33 -20.50
C PHE A 267 -16.61 6.23 -19.58
N ASN A 268 -16.80 6.62 -18.32
CA ASN A 268 -15.93 6.22 -17.24
C ASN A 268 -16.08 4.73 -16.91
N ASN A 269 -15.12 4.14 -16.24
CA ASN A 269 -15.17 2.72 -15.91
C ASN A 269 -16.39 2.33 -15.06
N TRP A 270 -16.81 3.21 -14.14
CA TRP A 270 -17.99 2.96 -13.32
C TRP A 270 -19.29 3.04 -14.14
N GLU A 271 -19.38 3.95 -15.11
CA GLU A 271 -20.53 4.06 -16.04
C GLU A 271 -20.64 2.79 -16.90
N VAL A 272 -19.53 2.27 -17.40
CA VAL A 272 -19.50 0.98 -18.13
C VAL A 272 -20.03 -0.15 -17.25
N ALA A 273 -19.66 -0.17 -15.97
CA ALA A 273 -20.15 -1.19 -15.03
C ALA A 273 -21.66 -1.04 -14.77
N ALA A 274 -22.14 0.19 -14.62
CA ALA A 274 -23.57 0.48 -14.40
C ALA A 274 -24.41 0.10 -15.64
N GLU A 275 -23.96 0.44 -16.84
CA GLU A 275 -24.64 0.06 -18.09
C GLU A 275 -24.70 -1.46 -18.29
N LEU A 276 -23.59 -2.17 -17.98
CA LEU A 276 -23.59 -3.63 -18.02
C LEU A 276 -24.58 -4.22 -17.00
N ALA A 277 -24.62 -3.68 -15.78
CA ALA A 277 -25.58 -4.11 -14.77
C ALA A 277 -27.03 -3.91 -15.25
N HIS A 278 -27.31 -2.77 -15.88
CA HIS A 278 -28.63 -2.50 -16.48
C HIS A 278 -29.01 -3.53 -17.54
N VAL A 279 -28.07 -3.92 -18.42
CA VAL A 279 -28.32 -4.99 -19.43
C VAL A 279 -28.67 -6.33 -18.78
N TYR A 280 -28.11 -6.62 -17.62
CA TYR A 280 -28.39 -7.85 -16.85
C TYR A 280 -29.53 -7.72 -15.85
N GLU A 281 -30.29 -6.61 -15.91
CA GLU A 281 -31.39 -6.33 -14.97
C GLU A 281 -30.94 -6.29 -13.50
N ILE A 282 -29.69 -5.93 -13.24
CA ILE A 282 -29.14 -5.70 -11.91
C ILE A 282 -29.36 -4.24 -11.55
N GLU A 283 -29.98 -3.99 -10.42
CA GLU A 283 -30.26 -2.64 -9.94
C GLU A 283 -28.96 -1.96 -9.49
N MET A 284 -28.58 -0.88 -10.19
CA MET A 284 -27.49 0.03 -9.86
C MET A 284 -28.01 1.46 -10.03
N PRO A 285 -28.65 2.05 -9.03
CA PRO A 285 -29.36 3.32 -9.14
C PRO A 285 -28.40 4.51 -8.93
N TYR A 286 -27.33 4.57 -9.70
CA TYR A 286 -26.36 5.66 -9.62
C TYR A 286 -26.48 6.56 -10.85
N ASP A 287 -26.85 7.81 -10.62
CA ASP A 287 -26.88 8.85 -11.64
C ASP A 287 -25.54 9.61 -11.70
N ASP A 288 -24.83 9.68 -10.57
CA ASP A 288 -23.53 10.36 -10.44
C ASP A 288 -22.61 9.71 -9.39
N ILE A 289 -21.45 10.32 -9.18
CA ILE A 289 -20.43 9.83 -8.24
C ILE A 289 -20.82 10.08 -6.78
N GLU A 290 -21.67 11.06 -6.51
CA GLU A 290 -22.20 11.35 -5.18
C GLU A 290 -23.06 10.19 -4.68
N ASP A 291 -23.92 9.62 -5.51
CA ASP A 291 -24.73 8.44 -5.17
C ASP A 291 -23.87 7.25 -4.73
N ILE A 292 -22.77 7.01 -5.47
CA ILE A 292 -21.81 5.96 -5.13
C ILE A 292 -21.11 6.26 -3.79
N SER A 293 -20.75 7.53 -3.57
CA SER A 293 -20.09 7.97 -2.33
C SER A 293 -21.00 7.85 -1.13
N ASP A 294 -22.29 8.16 -1.30
CA ASP A 294 -23.30 8.04 -0.25
C ASP A 294 -23.51 6.56 0.15
N GLU A 295 -23.60 5.66 -0.82
CA GLU A 295 -23.69 4.23 -0.53
C GLU A 295 -22.41 3.71 0.15
N MET A 296 -21.23 4.16 -0.26
CA MET A 296 -19.96 3.83 0.41
C MET A 296 -20.00 4.26 1.88
N ASN A 297 -20.47 5.48 2.17
CA ASN A 297 -20.59 5.99 3.55
C ASN A 297 -21.53 5.17 4.42
N GLU A 298 -22.61 4.63 3.83
CA GLU A 298 -23.54 3.78 4.55
C GLU A 298 -22.99 2.38 4.83
N LYS A 299 -22.26 1.81 3.87
CA LYS A 299 -21.84 0.39 3.89
C LYS A 299 -20.48 0.15 4.53
N LEU A 300 -19.61 1.17 4.62
CA LEU A 300 -18.25 1.00 5.15
C LEU A 300 -18.19 1.31 6.65
N PRO A 301 -18.20 0.27 7.51
CA PRO A 301 -18.28 0.46 8.96
C PRO A 301 -16.92 0.75 9.63
N VAL A 302 -15.80 0.49 8.98
CA VAL A 302 -14.47 0.48 9.62
C VAL A 302 -14.04 1.88 10.05
N TYR A 303 -14.28 2.85 9.21
CA TYR A 303 -14.20 4.28 9.50
C TYR A 303 -15.19 4.96 8.56
N ARG A 304 -15.99 5.84 9.09
CA ARG A 304 -16.92 6.59 8.24
C ARG A 304 -16.08 7.46 7.31
N TYR A 305 -16.29 7.34 6.03
CA TYR A 305 -15.79 8.30 5.07
C TYR A 305 -16.37 9.65 5.47
N GLY A 306 -15.51 10.57 5.87
CA GLY A 306 -15.88 11.93 6.18
C GLY A 306 -16.17 12.72 4.90
N GLU A 307 -16.20 14.03 5.04
CA GLU A 307 -16.27 14.91 3.88
C GLU A 307 -15.07 14.66 2.94
N MET A 308 -15.29 14.87 1.64
CA MET A 308 -14.23 14.77 0.63
C MET A 308 -13.04 15.65 1.00
N GLY A 309 -11.84 15.09 0.94
CA GLY A 309 -10.60 15.75 1.33
C GLY A 309 -10.18 15.53 2.78
N GLU A 310 -11.01 14.92 3.62
CA GLU A 310 -10.66 14.54 4.99
C GLU A 310 -10.05 13.14 5.08
N VAL A 311 -9.29 12.89 6.13
CA VAL A 311 -8.79 11.55 6.46
C VAL A 311 -9.83 10.81 7.27
N SER A 312 -10.34 9.73 6.71
CA SER A 312 -11.39 8.92 7.33
C SER A 312 -10.98 8.40 8.70
N GLY A 313 -11.76 8.73 9.73
CA GLY A 313 -11.55 8.30 11.10
C GLY A 313 -10.35 8.91 11.83
N GLY A 314 -9.65 9.89 11.24
CA GLY A 314 -8.47 10.51 11.85
C GLY A 314 -7.34 9.50 12.10
N VAL A 315 -6.62 9.61 13.23
CA VAL A 315 -5.64 8.61 13.67
C VAL A 315 -6.38 7.42 14.26
N LEU A 316 -6.10 6.20 13.76
CA LEU A 316 -6.71 4.98 14.28
C LEU A 316 -6.00 4.53 15.56
N GLU A 317 -6.75 4.34 16.64
CA GLU A 317 -6.19 4.01 17.96
C GLU A 317 -5.67 2.57 18.06
N CYS A 318 -6.00 1.67 17.14
CA CYS A 318 -5.57 0.27 17.13
C CYS A 318 -5.72 -0.43 18.49
N LYS A 319 -6.91 -0.32 19.12
CA LYS A 319 -7.18 -0.80 20.48
C LYS A 319 -6.99 -2.31 20.65
N ASP A 320 -7.23 -3.06 19.58
CA ASP A 320 -7.13 -4.52 19.56
C ASP A 320 -5.75 -4.99 19.03
N ALA A 321 -4.75 -4.11 19.05
CA ALA A 321 -3.41 -4.44 18.58
C ALA A 321 -2.78 -5.52 19.47
N LYS A 322 -2.23 -6.55 18.84
CA LYS A 322 -1.57 -7.70 19.48
C LYS A 322 -0.32 -8.09 18.73
N LEU A 323 0.58 -8.81 19.38
CA LEU A 323 1.78 -9.35 18.75
C LEU A 323 1.49 -10.70 18.08
N VAL A 324 2.06 -10.90 16.91
CA VAL A 324 1.88 -12.12 16.11
C VAL A 324 3.23 -12.78 15.89
N ALA A 325 3.34 -14.08 16.18
CA ALA A 325 4.57 -14.83 15.94
C ALA A 325 4.96 -14.77 14.46
N VAL A 326 6.24 -14.50 14.20
CA VAL A 326 6.76 -14.36 12.84
C VAL A 326 7.01 -15.72 12.24
N GLU A 327 6.42 -15.99 11.08
CA GLU A 327 6.69 -17.17 10.27
C GLU A 327 7.92 -16.93 9.38
N ASP A 328 8.67 -18.02 9.08
CA ASP A 328 9.73 -17.98 8.11
C ASP A 328 9.13 -18.04 6.70
N ALA A 329 9.27 -16.96 5.95
CA ALA A 329 8.85 -16.93 4.57
C ALA A 329 10.02 -17.20 3.62
N ALA A 330 9.71 -17.86 2.51
CA ALA A 330 10.64 -17.90 1.38
C ALA A 330 10.86 -16.49 0.85
N LEU A 331 12.09 -16.16 0.44
CA LEU A 331 12.41 -14.91 -0.23
C LEU A 331 11.54 -14.75 -1.48
N ILE A 332 10.56 -13.87 -1.41
CA ILE A 332 9.76 -13.52 -2.58
C ILE A 332 10.53 -12.42 -3.31
N ALA A 333 10.89 -12.68 -4.57
CA ALA A 333 11.43 -11.62 -5.41
C ALA A 333 10.41 -10.46 -5.47
N PRO A 334 10.85 -9.19 -5.33
CA PRO A 334 9.93 -8.07 -5.41
C PRO A 334 9.16 -8.13 -6.72
N LEU A 335 7.84 -8.02 -6.63
CA LEU A 335 6.98 -7.91 -7.80
C LEU A 335 7.42 -6.67 -8.58
N LYS A 336 7.91 -6.86 -9.78
CA LYS A 336 8.07 -5.74 -10.72
C LYS A 336 6.67 -5.28 -11.07
N CYS A 337 6.22 -4.18 -10.46
CA CYS A 337 5.10 -3.43 -11.01
C CYS A 337 5.54 -2.99 -12.41
N THR A 338 4.92 -3.52 -13.44
CA THR A 338 4.96 -2.92 -14.76
C THR A 338 4.16 -1.64 -14.66
N ASP A 339 4.87 -0.54 -14.40
CA ASP A 339 4.26 0.77 -14.35
C ASP A 339 3.93 1.17 -15.80
N HIS A 340 2.67 1.01 -16.18
CA HIS A 340 2.17 1.36 -17.51
C HIS A 340 2.51 2.80 -17.87
N LEU A 341 2.42 3.73 -16.92
CA LEU A 341 2.78 5.14 -17.13
C LEU A 341 4.25 5.32 -17.45
N THR A 342 5.14 4.63 -16.78
CA THR A 342 6.59 4.71 -17.02
C THR A 342 6.94 4.15 -18.38
N ASN A 343 6.35 3.02 -18.78
CA ASN A 343 6.55 2.44 -20.09
C ASN A 343 6.00 3.34 -21.21
N MET A 344 4.84 3.97 -21.00
CA MET A 344 4.26 4.93 -21.98
C MET A 344 5.13 6.18 -22.16
N ILE A 345 5.72 6.70 -21.08
CA ILE A 345 6.59 7.87 -21.13
C ILE A 345 7.88 7.52 -21.88
N ASP A 346 8.47 6.35 -21.61
CA ASP A 346 9.69 5.89 -22.26
C ASP A 346 9.51 5.62 -23.76
N GLU A 347 8.32 5.19 -24.18
CA GLU A 347 8.02 4.95 -25.60
C GLU A 347 7.70 6.24 -26.39
N ARG A 348 7.17 7.27 -25.74
CA ARG A 348 6.72 8.51 -26.39
C ARG A 348 7.73 9.66 -26.35
N LEU A 349 8.68 9.63 -25.41
CA LEU A 349 9.74 10.63 -25.39
C LEU A 349 10.79 10.28 -26.47
N PRO A 350 11.13 11.23 -27.39
CA PRO A 350 12.22 11.01 -28.31
C PRO A 350 13.50 10.77 -27.49
N LYS A 351 14.12 9.60 -27.69
CA LYS A 351 15.43 9.32 -27.10
C LYS A 351 16.35 10.45 -27.51
N ALA A 352 16.80 11.25 -26.55
CA ALA A 352 17.80 12.28 -26.81
C ALA A 352 19.05 11.59 -27.39
N ASN A 353 19.43 12.00 -28.60
CA ASN A 353 20.66 11.57 -29.27
C ASN A 353 21.90 12.09 -28.52
#